data_dd381732130aaf8e3e022fc9ccc0e3c7
#
_entry.id   dd381732130aaf8e3e022fc9ccc0e3c7
#
_cell.length_a   1.000
_cell.length_b   1.000
_cell.length_c   1.000
_cell.angle_alpha   90.00
_cell.angle_beta   90.00
_cell.angle_gamma   90.00
#
_symmetry.space_group_name_H-M   'P 1'
#
loop_
_entity.id
_entity.type
_entity.pdbx_description
1 polymer ?
#
loop_
_entity_poly.entity_id
_entity_poly.type
_entity_poly.pdbx_seq_one_letter_code
_entity_poly.pdbx_strand_id
1 'polypeptide(L)'
;MKLSFNYSFKRGVIIEPPLLYNHPLWLHKLRFALKDWRYVKYFDYLLVMGDEFVPYYRFWSKKWKVLPFVYCTEWKERIYPIPTSEKLKVLYVGSLSDRKNVVEMFQVLCQKTDLELGIVGDGEKRAQIEEMSMQANTEVVLYGMQPMERISDIMQQYDVLILPSKHDGWGAVVNEALILGLYVITSNHC
;
A
#
# COMPACT_ATOMS: atom_id res chain seq x y z
N MET A 1 6.87 -24.55 -13.52
CA MET A 1 6.59 -25.18 -12.22
C MET A 1 5.50 -26.22 -12.42
N LYS A 2 5.81 -27.51 -12.34
CA LYS A 2 4.81 -28.59 -12.38
C LYS A 2 4.28 -28.76 -10.96
N LEU A 3 3.09 -28.23 -10.70
CA LEU A 3 2.38 -28.52 -9.46
C LEU A 3 1.81 -29.93 -9.59
N SER A 4 2.23 -30.87 -8.74
CA SER A 4 1.64 -32.21 -8.68
C SER A 4 0.26 -32.10 -8.01
N PHE A 5 -0.80 -32.47 -8.73
CA PHE A 5 -2.19 -32.25 -8.34
C PHE A 5 -2.84 -33.46 -7.63
N ASN A 6 -2.06 -34.33 -7.02
CA ASN A 6 -2.54 -35.59 -6.41
C ASN A 6 -2.95 -35.42 -4.93
N TYR A 7 -3.36 -34.25 -4.50
CA TYR A 7 -3.76 -34.03 -3.10
C TYR A 7 -5.27 -33.76 -3.00
N SER A 8 -5.90 -34.33 -1.96
CA SER A 8 -7.35 -34.19 -1.66
C SER A 8 -7.70 -32.88 -0.95
N PHE A 9 -6.77 -31.96 -0.75
CA PHE A 9 -7.04 -30.69 -0.06
C PHE A 9 -7.54 -29.62 -1.05
N LYS A 10 -8.35 -28.70 -0.52
CA LYS A 10 -8.85 -27.56 -1.28
C LYS A 10 -7.81 -26.45 -1.34
N ARG A 11 -7.73 -25.80 -2.51
CA ARG A 11 -6.72 -24.79 -2.82
C ARG A 11 -7.37 -23.43 -2.98
N GLY A 12 -6.82 -22.45 -2.27
CA GLY A 12 -7.21 -21.04 -2.40
C GLY A 12 -6.10 -20.23 -3.04
N VAL A 13 -6.47 -19.12 -3.65
CA VAL A 13 -5.56 -18.08 -4.13
C VAL A 13 -6.06 -16.72 -3.68
N ILE A 14 -5.16 -15.87 -3.18
CA ILE A 14 -5.44 -14.47 -2.87
C ILE A 14 -5.22 -13.68 -4.16
N ILE A 15 -6.19 -12.85 -4.50
CA ILE A 15 -6.17 -12.03 -5.71
C ILE A 15 -6.35 -10.58 -5.30
N GLU A 16 -5.39 -9.75 -5.68
CA GLU A 16 -5.51 -8.30 -5.55
C GLU A 16 -6.54 -7.73 -6.51
N PRO A 17 -7.11 -6.55 -6.21
CA PRO A 17 -8.02 -5.86 -7.11
C PRO A 17 -7.37 -5.68 -8.48
N PRO A 18 -8.14 -5.81 -9.57
CA PRO A 18 -7.63 -5.49 -10.89
C PRO A 18 -7.27 -4.01 -10.94
N LEU A 19 -6.16 -3.68 -11.59
CA LEU A 19 -5.77 -2.30 -11.88
C LEU A 19 -6.84 -1.64 -12.77
N LEU A 20 -7.86 -1.05 -12.16
CA LEU A 20 -8.98 -0.40 -12.88
C LEU A 20 -8.60 0.96 -13.47
N TYR A 21 -7.39 1.44 -13.17
CA TYR A 21 -6.89 2.73 -13.63
C TYR A 21 -6.65 2.72 -15.12
N ASN A 22 -7.27 3.65 -15.81
CA ASN A 22 -7.10 3.98 -17.24
C ASN A 22 -7.61 2.94 -18.24
N HIS A 23 -8.25 1.84 -17.81
CA HIS A 23 -8.79 0.87 -18.74
C HIS A 23 -10.25 0.52 -18.43
N PRO A 24 -11.11 0.43 -19.44
CA PRO A 24 -12.50 0.03 -19.24
C PRO A 24 -12.59 -1.42 -18.72
N LEU A 25 -13.60 -1.69 -17.90
CA LEU A 25 -13.82 -2.98 -17.22
C LEU A 25 -13.79 -4.20 -18.17
N TRP A 26 -14.20 -4.04 -19.42
CA TRP A 26 -14.21 -5.12 -20.42
C TRP A 26 -12.79 -5.57 -20.81
N LEU A 27 -11.79 -4.65 -20.82
CA LEU A 27 -10.39 -5.01 -21.08
C LEU A 27 -9.80 -5.86 -19.97
N HIS A 28 -10.11 -5.54 -18.71
CA HIS A 28 -9.70 -6.37 -17.56
C HIS A 28 -10.36 -7.74 -17.63
N LYS A 29 -11.61 -7.78 -18.04
CA LYS A 29 -12.33 -9.02 -18.30
C LYS A 29 -11.62 -9.85 -19.36
N LEU A 30 -11.29 -9.26 -20.48
CA LEU A 30 -10.60 -9.95 -21.59
C LEU A 30 -9.21 -10.46 -21.13
N ARG A 31 -8.45 -9.63 -20.43
CA ARG A 31 -7.14 -10.02 -19.88
C ARG A 31 -7.25 -11.21 -18.92
N PHE A 32 -8.21 -11.17 -18.00
CA PHE A 32 -8.46 -12.29 -17.09
C PHE A 32 -8.80 -13.57 -17.85
N ALA A 33 -9.71 -13.49 -18.82
CA ALA A 33 -10.09 -14.64 -19.63
C ALA A 33 -8.94 -15.24 -20.45
N LEU A 34 -8.03 -14.40 -20.94
CA LEU A 34 -6.93 -14.86 -21.81
C LEU A 34 -5.69 -15.31 -21.03
N LYS A 35 -5.39 -14.63 -19.90
CA LYS A 35 -4.13 -14.81 -19.19
C LYS A 35 -4.31 -15.48 -17.83
N ASP A 36 -5.19 -14.93 -17.00
CA ASP A 36 -5.26 -15.34 -15.60
C ASP A 36 -6.09 -16.61 -15.40
N TRP A 37 -7.05 -16.88 -16.29
CA TRP A 37 -7.84 -18.13 -16.31
C TRP A 37 -6.99 -19.41 -16.27
N ARG A 38 -5.83 -19.42 -16.92
CA ARG A 38 -4.94 -20.58 -16.97
C ARG A 38 -4.44 -21.00 -15.58
N TYR A 39 -4.30 -20.05 -14.67
CA TYR A 39 -3.82 -20.28 -13.31
C TYR A 39 -4.98 -20.51 -12.35
N VAL A 40 -6.01 -19.69 -12.44
CA VAL A 40 -7.13 -19.68 -11.49
C VAL A 40 -7.97 -20.97 -11.57
N LYS A 41 -8.05 -21.61 -12.74
CA LYS A 41 -8.82 -22.86 -12.92
C LYS A 41 -8.41 -24.02 -12.00
N TYR A 42 -7.22 -23.95 -11.39
CA TYR A 42 -6.70 -24.99 -10.50
C TYR A 42 -7.07 -24.79 -9.02
N PHE A 43 -7.75 -23.68 -8.70
CA PHE A 43 -8.13 -23.34 -7.34
C PHE A 43 -9.61 -23.59 -7.11
N ASP A 44 -9.96 -23.84 -5.85
CA ASP A 44 -11.33 -24.07 -5.39
C ASP A 44 -11.94 -22.78 -4.80
N TYR A 45 -11.07 -21.91 -4.27
CA TYR A 45 -11.43 -20.63 -3.64
C TYR A 45 -10.63 -19.49 -4.25
N LEU A 46 -11.32 -18.36 -4.47
CA LEU A 46 -10.72 -17.07 -4.74
C LEU A 46 -10.94 -16.16 -3.56
N LEU A 47 -9.88 -15.76 -2.89
CA LEU A 47 -9.87 -14.79 -1.81
C LEU A 47 -9.58 -13.43 -2.43
N VAL A 48 -10.60 -12.60 -2.55
CA VAL A 48 -10.54 -11.33 -3.29
C VAL A 48 -10.40 -10.19 -2.29
N MET A 49 -9.37 -9.38 -2.47
CA MET A 49 -9.16 -8.20 -1.64
C MET A 49 -10.15 -7.10 -2.02
N GLY A 50 -10.94 -6.68 -1.01
CA GLY A 50 -12.02 -5.71 -1.16
C GLY A 50 -13.36 -6.32 -1.58
N ASP A 51 -14.41 -5.99 -0.84
CA ASP A 51 -15.76 -6.52 -1.05
C ASP A 51 -16.34 -6.13 -2.41
N GLU A 52 -16.01 -4.93 -2.88
CA GLU A 52 -16.47 -4.36 -4.14
C GLU A 52 -16.00 -5.16 -5.36
N PHE A 53 -14.91 -5.92 -5.25
CA PHE A 53 -14.39 -6.74 -6.35
C PHE A 53 -14.93 -8.17 -6.36
N VAL A 54 -15.59 -8.62 -5.31
CA VAL A 54 -16.20 -9.95 -5.23
C VAL A 54 -17.21 -10.20 -6.37
N PRO A 55 -18.14 -9.28 -6.71
CA PRO A 55 -19.06 -9.46 -7.82
C PRO A 55 -18.36 -9.61 -9.18
N TYR A 56 -17.23 -8.90 -9.35
CA TYR A 56 -16.42 -8.97 -10.57
C TYR A 56 -15.91 -10.39 -10.85
N TYR A 57 -15.37 -11.05 -9.83
CA TYR A 57 -14.85 -12.41 -9.98
C TYR A 57 -15.96 -13.47 -9.99
N ARG A 58 -17.08 -13.27 -9.30
CA ARG A 58 -18.26 -14.16 -9.35
C ARG A 58 -18.85 -14.24 -10.75
N PHE A 59 -18.78 -13.19 -11.54
CA PHE A 59 -19.29 -13.19 -12.90
C PHE A 59 -18.60 -14.24 -13.80
N TRP A 60 -17.33 -14.54 -13.52
CA TRP A 60 -16.50 -15.39 -14.39
C TRP A 60 -16.64 -16.87 -14.13
N SER A 61 -17.11 -17.29 -12.97
CA SER A 61 -17.19 -18.71 -12.69
C SER A 61 -18.24 -19.08 -11.62
N LYS A 62 -19.14 -19.97 -12.02
CA LYS A 62 -19.98 -20.70 -11.09
C LYS A 62 -19.21 -21.77 -10.29
N LYS A 63 -17.96 -22.05 -10.66
CA LYS A 63 -17.15 -23.13 -10.10
C LYS A 63 -16.42 -22.73 -8.83
N TRP A 64 -16.04 -21.46 -8.69
CA TRP A 64 -15.24 -21.00 -7.55
C TRP A 64 -16.10 -20.44 -6.44
N LYS A 65 -15.72 -20.71 -5.21
CA LYS A 65 -16.17 -19.90 -4.09
C LYS A 65 -15.33 -18.64 -4.05
N VAL A 66 -15.95 -17.51 -4.37
CA VAL A 66 -15.33 -16.20 -4.27
C VAL A 66 -15.69 -15.61 -2.93
N LEU A 67 -14.69 -15.36 -2.09
CA LEU A 67 -14.83 -14.85 -0.75
C LEU A 67 -14.08 -13.52 -0.62
N PRO A 68 -14.63 -12.54 0.11
CA PRO A 68 -13.88 -11.36 0.45
C PRO A 68 -12.71 -11.73 1.35
N PHE A 69 -11.62 -11.02 1.18
CA PHE A 69 -10.41 -11.16 1.97
C PHE A 69 -9.84 -9.79 2.32
N VAL A 70 -9.27 -9.69 3.49
CA VAL A 70 -8.54 -8.49 3.94
C VAL A 70 -7.22 -8.92 4.56
N TYR A 71 -6.19 -8.14 4.39
CA TYR A 71 -4.97 -8.32 5.16
C TYR A 71 -5.22 -7.90 6.60
N CYS A 72 -4.86 -8.77 7.51
CA CYS A 72 -4.83 -8.45 8.93
C CYS A 72 -3.45 -7.91 9.29
N THR A 73 -3.42 -6.80 9.99
CA THR A 73 -2.22 -6.22 10.57
C THR A 73 -2.15 -6.63 12.03
N GLU A 74 -0.98 -7.00 12.51
CA GLU A 74 -0.77 -7.33 13.92
C GLU A 74 -1.07 -6.10 14.79
N TRP A 75 -1.81 -6.33 15.88
CA TRP A 75 -2.04 -5.28 16.86
C TRP A 75 -0.72 -4.90 17.53
N LYS A 76 -0.41 -3.60 17.53
CA LYS A 76 0.72 -3.03 18.25
C LYS A 76 0.23 -1.92 19.15
N GLU A 77 0.62 -1.97 20.40
CA GLU A 77 0.34 -0.90 21.34
C GLU A 77 1.28 0.28 21.07
N ARG A 78 0.74 1.48 21.15
CA ARG A 78 1.57 2.69 21.09
C ARG A 78 2.34 2.83 22.39
N ILE A 79 3.65 2.73 22.32
CA ILE A 79 4.55 2.80 23.49
C ILE A 79 4.92 4.25 23.80
N TYR A 80 5.02 5.10 22.77
CA TYR A 80 5.41 6.49 22.92
C TYR A 80 4.18 7.40 23.06
N PRO A 81 4.24 8.43 23.91
CA PRO A 81 3.18 9.44 23.96
C PRO A 81 3.06 10.15 22.62
N ILE A 82 1.88 10.72 22.36
CA ILE A 82 1.68 11.56 21.17
C ILE A 82 2.71 12.68 21.19
N PRO A 83 3.48 12.87 20.11
CA PRO A 83 4.46 13.96 20.08
C PRO A 83 3.79 15.31 20.38
N THR A 84 4.36 16.07 21.29
CA THR A 84 3.90 17.43 21.64
C THR A 84 4.84 18.47 21.01
N SER A 85 5.24 18.25 19.77
CA SER A 85 6.08 19.16 19.02
C SER A 85 5.28 20.39 18.55
N GLU A 86 5.91 21.56 18.48
CA GLU A 86 5.32 22.74 17.84
C GLU A 86 5.15 22.55 16.32
N LYS A 87 5.96 21.65 15.71
CA LYS A 87 5.87 21.28 14.31
C LYS A 87 5.06 20.01 14.14
N LEU A 88 4.21 19.99 13.12
CA LEU A 88 3.50 18.78 12.69
C LEU A 88 4.49 17.77 12.11
N LYS A 89 4.50 16.54 12.61
CA LYS A 89 5.38 15.47 12.14
C LYS A 89 4.66 14.57 11.14
N VAL A 90 5.07 14.66 9.89
CA VAL A 90 4.47 13.94 8.76
C VAL A 90 5.41 12.83 8.31
N LEU A 91 4.92 11.62 8.16
CA LEU A 91 5.69 10.45 7.74
C LEU A 91 5.17 9.90 6.42
N TYR A 92 6.09 9.62 5.51
CA TYR A 92 5.84 8.79 4.35
C TYR A 92 6.54 7.43 4.53
N VAL A 93 5.84 6.34 4.21
CA VAL A 93 6.40 4.97 4.22
C VAL A 93 6.02 4.26 2.93
N GLY A 94 7.02 3.90 2.13
CA GLY A 94 6.79 3.18 0.88
C GLY A 94 7.93 3.28 -0.11
N SER A 95 7.78 2.60 -1.26
CA SER A 95 8.77 2.70 -2.35
C SER A 95 8.82 4.11 -2.94
N LEU A 96 10.01 4.61 -3.22
CA LEU A 96 10.22 5.92 -3.83
C LEU A 96 10.06 5.79 -5.36
N SER A 97 8.82 5.82 -5.83
CA SER A 97 8.46 5.54 -7.23
C SER A 97 7.35 6.47 -7.74
N ASP A 98 7.23 6.59 -9.07
CA ASP A 98 6.16 7.38 -9.71
C ASP A 98 4.76 6.90 -9.33
N ARG A 99 4.59 5.60 -9.14
CA ARG A 99 3.32 4.99 -8.70
C ARG A 99 2.90 5.50 -7.31
N LYS A 100 3.85 5.72 -6.44
CA LYS A 100 3.62 6.23 -5.08
C LYS A 100 3.50 7.74 -4.98
N ASN A 101 3.71 8.45 -6.08
CA ASN A 101 3.54 9.91 -6.19
C ASN A 101 4.41 10.71 -5.19
N VAL A 102 5.57 10.16 -4.83
CA VAL A 102 6.41 10.69 -3.75
C VAL A 102 7.05 12.03 -4.11
N VAL A 103 7.37 12.25 -5.39
CA VAL A 103 8.01 13.50 -5.83
C VAL A 103 7.04 14.67 -5.73
N GLU A 104 5.81 14.51 -6.22
CA GLU A 104 4.76 15.53 -6.15
C GLU A 104 4.38 15.85 -4.71
N MET A 105 4.30 14.82 -3.85
CA MET A 105 4.12 15.01 -2.41
C MET A 105 5.25 15.86 -1.82
N PHE A 106 6.49 15.51 -2.13
CA PHE A 106 7.67 16.20 -1.63
C PHE A 106 7.68 17.68 -2.07
N GLN A 107 7.37 17.95 -3.34
CA GLN A 107 7.29 19.33 -3.88
C GLN A 107 6.32 20.22 -3.11
N VAL A 108 5.20 19.66 -2.65
CA VAL A 108 4.20 20.40 -1.86
C VAL A 108 4.67 20.61 -0.43
N LEU A 109 5.25 19.60 0.19
CA LEU A 109 5.62 19.64 1.61
C LEU A 109 6.94 20.34 1.86
N CYS A 110 7.92 20.27 0.96
CA CYS A 110 9.26 20.83 1.14
C CYS A 110 9.29 22.37 1.29
N GLN A 111 8.21 23.07 0.98
CA GLN A 111 8.07 24.52 1.14
C GLN A 111 7.53 24.92 2.52
N LYS A 112 7.12 23.97 3.34
CA LYS A 112 6.49 24.24 4.65
C LYS A 112 7.56 24.33 5.74
N THR A 113 7.41 25.32 6.63
CA THR A 113 8.35 25.53 7.75
C THR A 113 7.81 25.04 9.08
N ASP A 114 6.51 24.76 9.13
CA ASP A 114 5.75 24.36 10.31
C ASP A 114 5.58 22.83 10.45
N LEU A 115 6.31 22.06 9.62
CA LEU A 115 6.30 20.60 9.70
C LEU A 115 7.71 20.01 9.63
N GLU A 116 7.84 18.75 10.06
CA GLU A 116 8.94 17.83 9.87
C GLU A 116 8.48 16.71 8.96
N LEU A 117 9.26 16.36 7.94
CA LEU A 117 8.93 15.28 7.00
C LEU A 117 9.90 14.11 7.14
N GLY A 118 9.40 12.98 7.63
CA GLY A 118 10.11 11.70 7.60
C GLY A 118 9.79 10.91 6.33
N ILE A 119 10.82 10.29 5.73
CA ILE A 119 10.65 9.43 4.56
C ILE A 119 11.34 8.10 4.82
N VAL A 120 10.54 7.02 4.86
CA VAL A 120 11.00 5.63 4.97
C VAL A 120 10.79 4.92 3.64
N GLY A 121 11.85 4.36 3.10
CA GLY A 121 11.81 3.58 1.88
C GLY A 121 12.97 3.86 0.94
N ASP A 122 12.93 3.17 -0.20
CA ASP A 122 13.92 3.29 -1.26
C ASP A 122 13.25 3.12 -2.63
N GLY A 123 13.95 3.49 -3.70
CA GLY A 123 13.44 3.34 -5.06
C GLY A 123 14.08 4.28 -6.07
N GLU A 124 13.57 4.24 -7.28
CA GLU A 124 14.12 4.98 -8.43
C GLU A 124 14.15 6.50 -8.26
N LYS A 125 13.30 7.06 -7.36
CA LYS A 125 13.22 8.51 -7.09
C LYS A 125 14.10 8.95 -5.93
N ARG A 126 14.88 8.05 -5.31
CA ARG A 126 15.71 8.37 -4.14
C ARG A 126 16.64 9.54 -4.39
N ALA A 127 17.45 9.47 -5.45
CA ALA A 127 18.42 10.53 -5.76
C ALA A 127 17.74 11.90 -5.97
N GLN A 128 16.58 11.90 -6.63
CA GLN A 128 15.78 13.10 -6.84
C GLN A 128 15.26 13.68 -5.52
N ILE A 129 14.78 12.86 -4.60
CA ILE A 129 14.31 13.29 -3.27
C ILE A 129 15.47 13.81 -2.42
N GLU A 130 16.64 13.15 -2.46
CA GLU A 130 17.85 13.61 -1.76
C GLU A 130 18.30 14.98 -2.26
N GLU A 131 18.35 15.21 -3.56
CA GLU A 131 18.68 16.50 -4.15
C GLU A 131 17.68 17.60 -3.73
N MET A 132 16.38 17.32 -3.82
CA MET A 132 15.34 18.25 -3.44
C MET A 132 15.36 18.57 -1.92
N SER A 133 15.75 17.60 -1.09
CA SER A 133 15.83 17.79 0.36
C SER A 133 16.90 18.81 0.77
N MET A 134 17.96 18.96 -0.01
CA MET A 134 19.02 19.96 0.23
C MET A 134 18.52 21.41 0.08
N GLN A 135 17.43 21.61 -0.66
CA GLN A 135 16.84 22.92 -0.95
C GLN A 135 15.50 23.12 -0.23
N ALA A 136 15.10 22.17 0.60
CA ALA A 136 13.83 22.23 1.30
C ALA A 136 13.86 23.26 2.45
N ASN A 137 12.75 23.97 2.63
CA ASN A 137 12.53 24.79 3.84
C ASN A 137 12.04 23.93 5.03
N THR A 138 11.49 22.77 4.71
CA THR A 138 11.03 21.74 5.67
C THR A 138 12.22 20.98 6.23
N GLU A 139 12.16 20.65 7.50
CA GLU A 139 13.07 19.68 8.11
C GLU A 139 12.77 18.28 7.56
N VAL A 140 13.75 17.65 6.89
CA VAL A 140 13.57 16.37 6.20
C VAL A 140 14.47 15.31 6.81
N VAL A 141 13.89 14.16 7.19
CA VAL A 141 14.61 13.00 7.70
C VAL A 141 14.45 11.83 6.73
N LEU A 142 15.53 11.45 6.07
CA LEU A 142 15.56 10.32 5.13
C LEU A 142 16.07 9.07 5.83
N TYR A 143 15.19 8.13 6.15
CA TYR A 143 15.54 6.89 6.86
C TYR A 143 16.10 5.81 5.94
N GLY A 144 15.88 5.92 4.62
CA GLY A 144 16.15 4.84 3.69
C GLY A 144 15.25 3.62 3.92
N MET A 145 15.71 2.46 3.42
CA MET A 145 14.99 1.20 3.65
C MET A 145 15.16 0.76 5.11
N GLN A 146 14.06 0.43 5.76
CA GLN A 146 14.04 -0.04 7.15
C GLN A 146 13.40 -1.42 7.23
N PRO A 147 13.83 -2.29 8.15
CA PRO A 147 13.16 -3.54 8.45
C PRO A 147 11.78 -3.26 9.05
N MET A 148 10.82 -4.18 8.82
CA MET A 148 9.41 -3.97 9.22
C MET A 148 9.23 -3.70 10.71
N GLU A 149 10.05 -4.33 11.54
CA GLU A 149 10.02 -4.16 13.00
C GLU A 149 10.31 -2.70 13.39
N ARG A 150 11.27 -2.06 12.71
CA ARG A 150 11.64 -0.66 12.99
C ARG A 150 10.63 0.36 12.42
N ILE A 151 9.87 0.00 11.41
CA ILE A 151 8.87 0.93 10.83
C ILE A 151 7.86 1.37 11.88
N SER A 152 7.39 0.45 12.73
CA SER A 152 6.46 0.77 13.81
C SER A 152 7.04 1.74 14.83
N ASP A 153 8.33 1.59 15.18
CA ASP A 153 9.01 2.47 16.12
C ASP A 153 9.18 3.88 15.54
N ILE A 154 9.46 3.96 14.24
CA ILE A 154 9.53 5.24 13.52
C ILE A 154 8.15 5.88 13.46
N MET A 155 7.11 5.13 13.07
CA MET A 155 5.74 5.65 12.97
C MET A 155 5.27 6.31 14.28
N GLN A 156 5.59 5.72 15.43
CA GLN A 156 5.18 6.25 16.73
C GLN A 156 5.75 7.64 17.06
N GLN A 157 6.77 8.09 16.33
CA GLN A 157 7.39 9.40 16.50
C GLN A 157 6.71 10.49 15.66
N TYR A 158 5.70 10.13 14.86
CA TYR A 158 5.01 10.99 13.93
C TYR A 158 3.52 11.13 14.27
N ASP A 159 2.90 12.19 13.76
CA ASP A 159 1.48 12.49 13.96
C ASP A 159 0.63 12.02 12.81
N VAL A 160 1.15 12.11 11.59
CA VAL A 160 0.42 11.88 10.35
C VAL A 160 1.20 10.94 9.44
N LEU A 161 0.54 9.91 8.91
CA LEU A 161 1.02 9.17 7.74
C LEU A 161 0.43 9.81 6.47
N ILE A 162 1.27 10.08 5.48
CA ILE A 162 0.83 10.51 4.15
C ILE A 162 1.17 9.45 3.10
N LEU A 163 0.15 9.04 2.32
CA LEU A 163 0.30 8.02 1.26
C LEU A 163 -0.47 8.45 -0.01
N PRO A 164 0.11 9.34 -0.85
CA PRO A 164 -0.57 9.94 -1.99
C PRO A 164 -0.48 9.09 -3.27
N SER A 165 -0.50 7.78 -3.13
CA SER A 165 -0.27 6.84 -4.23
C SER A 165 -1.26 7.05 -5.37
N LYS A 166 -0.78 7.02 -6.61
CA LYS A 166 -1.61 6.94 -7.83
C LYS A 166 -2.29 5.58 -7.94
N HIS A 167 -1.70 4.57 -7.32
CA HIS A 167 -2.26 3.25 -7.14
C HIS A 167 -1.53 2.50 -6.03
N ASP A 168 -2.30 1.92 -5.12
CA ASP A 168 -1.82 0.95 -4.15
C ASP A 168 -2.76 -0.27 -4.11
N GLY A 169 -2.21 -1.47 -3.99
CA GLY A 169 -3.01 -2.70 -3.97
C GLY A 169 -3.86 -2.81 -2.71
N TRP A 170 -3.29 -2.46 -1.56
CA TRP A 170 -3.98 -2.55 -0.27
C TRP A 170 -3.63 -1.43 0.72
N GLY A 171 -2.47 -0.79 0.57
CA GLY A 171 -2.05 0.22 1.52
C GLY A 171 -1.87 -0.32 2.95
N ALA A 172 -1.24 -1.49 3.13
CA ALA A 172 -1.08 -2.12 4.46
C ALA A 172 -0.53 -1.18 5.53
N VAL A 173 0.35 -0.27 5.13
CA VAL A 173 0.93 0.77 5.99
C VAL A 173 -0.13 1.72 6.60
N VAL A 174 -1.28 1.89 5.94
CA VAL A 174 -2.41 2.68 6.45
C VAL A 174 -2.99 2.01 7.70
N ASN A 175 -3.20 0.69 7.67
CA ASN A 175 -3.69 -0.05 8.82
C ASN A 175 -2.71 0.01 9.99
N GLU A 176 -1.41 -0.10 9.70
CA GLU A 176 -0.35 0.01 10.72
C GLU A 176 -0.35 1.38 11.39
N ALA A 177 -0.47 2.46 10.60
CA ALA A 177 -0.53 3.82 11.12
C ALA A 177 -1.79 4.06 11.98
N LEU A 178 -2.96 3.58 11.53
CA LEU A 178 -4.21 3.72 12.28
C LEU A 178 -4.18 2.97 13.62
N ILE A 179 -3.59 1.77 13.65
CA ILE A 179 -3.39 0.99 14.89
C ILE A 179 -2.52 1.75 15.88
N LEU A 180 -1.48 2.43 15.39
CA LEU A 180 -0.59 3.24 16.19
C LEU A 180 -1.15 4.64 16.52
N GLY A 181 -2.37 4.96 16.08
CA GLY A 181 -3.06 6.22 16.38
C GLY A 181 -2.57 7.43 15.60
N LEU A 182 -1.92 7.23 14.44
CA LEU A 182 -1.59 8.33 13.53
C LEU A 182 -2.82 8.79 12.76
N TYR A 183 -2.88 10.06 12.45
CA TYR A 183 -3.77 10.52 11.39
C TYR A 183 -3.27 10.02 10.04
N VAL A 184 -4.19 9.77 9.10
CA VAL A 184 -3.83 9.27 7.78
C VAL A 184 -4.38 10.19 6.70
N ILE A 185 -3.50 10.62 5.81
CA ILE A 185 -3.83 11.33 4.58
C ILE A 185 -3.48 10.41 3.42
N THR A 186 -4.48 9.97 2.69
CA THR A 186 -4.29 9.07 1.55
C THR A 186 -5.10 9.51 0.34
N SER A 187 -4.69 9.08 -0.84
CA SER A 187 -5.50 9.23 -2.05
C SER A 187 -6.66 8.22 -2.03
N ASN A 188 -7.68 8.47 -2.86
CA ASN A 188 -8.77 7.51 -3.08
C ASN A 188 -8.34 6.27 -3.90
N HIS A 189 -7.05 6.07 -4.04
CA HIS A 189 -6.43 5.01 -4.84
C HIS A 189 -5.56 4.07 -3.99
N CYS A 190 -5.72 4.14 -2.67
CA CYS A 190 -5.09 3.26 -1.68
C CYS A 190 -6.09 2.29 -1.09
#